data_597d794102ac51a07875995a45c184a8
#
_entry.id   597d794102ac51a07875995a45c184a8
#
_cell.length_a   1.000
_cell.length_b   1.000
_cell.length_c   1.000
_cell.angle_alpha   90.00
_cell.angle_beta   90.00
_cell.angle_gamma   90.00
#
_symmetry.space_group_name_H-M   'P 1'
#
loop_
_entity.id
_entity.type
_entity.pdbx_description
1 polymer ?
#
loop_
_entity_poly.entity_id
_entity_poly.type
_entity_poly.pdbx_seq_one_letter_code
_entity_poly.pdbx_strand_id
1 'polypeptide(L)'
;ELFGHGIYVFWLTAFIFLGVSLLLAEEKFRVNSPKVALPGMARAFVPVIPYILITVVVLAFYKYALDTGMNEFTAPVILPLVLIAMILYDKMVMPKEAPALNIHEAIVREHEKKSPFLQTHDPHSSQFRLGFSGALRFATSETVGHIGALIILMALSASVGGLIERSEVVELLPTHLGSIYISLACIALLLAIIGMCTDPFGAVILVAATIAPVAYENGIHPIHFWMIVLVAFEFGYVTPPVALNHLLTRLSVGDDEVNAADAEAKEKYTSFYYRYERWLLPIIVLFSSLVLVTYAPLILKLFGWYK
;
A
#
# COMPACT_ATOMS: atom_id res chain seq x y z
N GLU A 1 15.32 -0.34 14.73
CA GLU A 1 14.70 0.95 15.15
C GLU A 1 13.76 1.50 14.07
N LEU A 2 14.19 1.64 12.82
CA LEU A 2 13.39 2.19 11.70
C LEU A 2 12.06 1.46 11.52
N PHE A 3 12.06 0.12 11.55
CA PHE A 3 10.86 -0.70 11.44
C PHE A 3 9.83 -0.43 12.56
N GLY A 4 10.32 -0.27 13.79
CA GLY A 4 9.46 0.08 14.94
C GLY A 4 8.76 1.42 14.77
N HIS A 5 9.47 2.44 14.27
CA HIS A 5 8.87 3.75 13.99
C HIS A 5 7.91 3.72 12.80
N GLY A 6 8.17 2.87 11.79
CA GLY A 6 7.25 2.64 10.68
C GLY A 6 5.88 2.13 11.12
N ILE A 7 5.81 1.31 12.19
CA ILE A 7 4.54 0.85 12.78
C ILE A 7 3.72 2.04 13.33
N TYR A 8 4.35 3.01 13.97
CA TYR A 8 3.65 4.21 14.45
C TYR A 8 3.10 5.04 13.29
N VAL A 9 3.88 5.22 12.22
CA VAL A 9 3.44 5.91 11.00
C VAL A 9 2.27 5.17 10.36
N PHE A 10 2.32 3.84 10.30
CA PHE A 10 1.21 3.03 9.80
C PHE A 10 -0.08 3.28 10.59
N TRP A 11 -0.03 3.19 11.91
CA TRP A 11 -1.21 3.44 12.75
C TRP A 11 -1.72 4.87 12.63
N LEU A 12 -0.83 5.86 12.58
CA LEU A 12 -1.19 7.25 12.36
C LEU A 12 -1.99 7.40 11.05
N THR A 13 -1.46 6.87 9.95
CA THR A 13 -2.12 6.92 8.65
C THR A 13 -3.46 6.16 8.66
N ALA A 14 -3.53 5.01 9.33
CA ALA A 14 -4.76 4.24 9.48
C ALA A 14 -5.84 5.02 10.25
N PHE A 15 -5.48 5.72 11.34
CA PHE A 15 -6.41 6.58 12.08
C PHE A 15 -6.86 7.80 11.27
N ILE A 16 -5.96 8.41 10.50
CA ILE A 16 -6.31 9.51 9.60
C ILE A 16 -7.27 9.01 8.53
N PHE A 17 -6.98 7.86 7.91
CA PHE A 17 -7.86 7.24 6.91
C PHE A 17 -9.26 6.99 7.49
N LEU A 18 -9.33 6.38 8.67
CA LEU A 18 -10.61 6.13 9.35
C LEU A 18 -11.35 7.44 9.64
N GLY A 19 -10.65 8.45 10.18
CA GLY A 19 -11.23 9.76 10.49
C GLY A 19 -11.78 10.46 9.24
N VAL A 20 -10.96 10.54 8.18
CA VAL A 20 -11.35 11.16 6.91
C VAL A 20 -12.52 10.40 6.27
N SER A 21 -12.47 9.07 6.24
CA SER A 21 -13.55 8.24 5.69
C SER A 21 -14.86 8.43 6.45
N LEU A 22 -14.82 8.53 7.79
CA LEU A 22 -16.02 8.78 8.60
C LEU A 22 -16.58 10.20 8.41
N LEU A 23 -15.71 11.19 8.24
CA LEU A 23 -16.13 12.59 8.06
C LEU A 23 -16.70 12.85 6.67
N LEU A 24 -16.17 12.19 5.64
CA LEU A 24 -16.54 12.37 4.25
C LEU A 24 -17.54 11.33 3.75
N ALA A 25 -17.96 10.37 4.59
CA ALA A 25 -18.94 9.36 4.22
C ALA A 25 -20.27 10.03 3.82
N GLU A 26 -20.79 9.66 2.65
CA GLU A 26 -22.08 10.17 2.13
C GLU A 26 -23.25 9.74 3.02
N GLU A 27 -23.24 8.49 3.47
CA GLU A 27 -24.21 7.95 4.40
C GLU A 27 -23.65 7.98 5.82
N LYS A 28 -24.44 8.51 6.77
CA LYS A 28 -24.06 8.43 8.18
C LYS A 28 -23.93 6.97 8.60
N PHE A 29 -22.78 6.57 9.03
CA PHE A 29 -22.52 5.23 9.58
C PHE A 29 -23.54 4.94 10.70
N ARG A 30 -24.48 4.05 10.45
CA ARG A 30 -25.31 3.45 11.50
C ARG A 30 -24.50 2.35 12.17
N VAL A 31 -23.80 2.70 13.23
CA VAL A 31 -23.10 1.71 14.04
C VAL A 31 -24.18 0.88 14.77
N ASN A 32 -24.30 -0.37 14.38
CA ASN A 32 -25.11 -1.32 15.13
C ASN A 32 -24.57 -1.47 16.56
N SER A 33 -25.45 -1.69 17.52
CA SER A 33 -24.99 -1.88 18.90
C SER A 33 -23.97 -3.04 18.96
N PRO A 34 -22.91 -2.97 19.80
CA PRO A 34 -21.90 -4.02 19.90
C PRO A 34 -22.49 -5.41 20.13
N LYS A 35 -23.61 -5.51 20.84
CA LYS A 35 -24.32 -6.77 21.09
C LYS A 35 -24.84 -7.43 19.82
N VAL A 36 -25.17 -6.66 18.78
CA VAL A 36 -25.66 -7.18 17.50
C VAL A 36 -24.49 -7.40 16.52
N ALA A 37 -23.49 -6.53 16.54
CA ALA A 37 -22.34 -6.59 15.63
C ALA A 37 -21.33 -7.68 15.99
N LEU A 38 -21.05 -7.91 17.28
CA LEU A 38 -20.04 -8.85 17.75
C LEU A 38 -20.26 -10.31 17.28
N PRO A 39 -21.47 -10.89 17.34
CA PRO A 39 -21.69 -12.26 16.84
C PRO A 39 -21.48 -12.37 15.32
N GLY A 40 -21.84 -11.32 14.56
CA GLY A 40 -21.60 -11.25 13.11
C GLY A 40 -20.11 -11.16 12.79
N MET A 41 -19.39 -10.31 13.48
CA MET A 41 -17.93 -10.20 13.37
C MET A 41 -17.23 -11.51 13.74
N ALA A 42 -17.60 -12.15 14.85
CA ALA A 42 -17.03 -13.42 15.26
C ALA A 42 -17.24 -14.50 14.19
N ARG A 43 -18.44 -14.58 13.59
CA ARG A 43 -18.72 -15.50 12.48
C ARG A 43 -17.89 -15.21 11.24
N ALA A 44 -17.67 -13.93 10.92
CA ALA A 44 -16.83 -13.52 9.79
C ALA A 44 -15.33 -13.83 10.03
N PHE A 45 -14.89 -13.90 11.28
CA PHE A 45 -13.52 -14.27 11.64
C PHE A 45 -13.21 -15.76 11.52
N VAL A 46 -14.20 -16.64 11.67
CA VAL A 46 -14.01 -18.10 11.62
C VAL A 46 -13.31 -18.56 10.32
N PRO A 47 -13.68 -18.11 9.11
CA PRO A 47 -13.01 -18.49 7.88
C PRO A 47 -11.56 -18.00 7.76
N VAL A 48 -11.17 -16.97 8.55
CA VAL A 48 -9.81 -16.40 8.53
C VAL A 48 -8.84 -17.20 9.40
N ILE A 49 -9.36 -17.92 10.41
CA ILE A 49 -8.55 -18.68 11.38
C ILE A 49 -7.56 -19.64 10.71
N PRO A 50 -7.93 -20.47 9.72
CA PRO A 50 -7.00 -21.38 9.06
C PRO A 50 -5.81 -20.67 8.40
N TYR A 51 -6.02 -19.51 7.79
CA TYR A 51 -4.97 -18.73 7.15
C TYR A 51 -3.98 -18.15 8.17
N ILE A 52 -4.49 -17.66 9.29
CA ILE A 52 -3.65 -17.23 10.42
C ILE A 52 -2.85 -18.42 10.95
N LEU A 53 -3.48 -19.57 11.10
CA LEU A 53 -2.85 -20.78 11.63
C LEU A 53 -1.75 -21.31 10.70
N ILE A 54 -1.96 -21.30 9.37
CA ILE A 54 -0.94 -21.63 8.37
C ILE A 54 0.25 -20.70 8.51
N THR A 55 0.01 -19.38 8.60
CA THR A 55 1.08 -18.39 8.77
C THR A 55 1.88 -18.65 10.04
N VAL A 56 1.20 -18.85 11.18
CA VAL A 56 1.85 -19.15 12.47
C VAL A 56 2.67 -20.44 12.41
N VAL A 57 2.13 -21.51 11.80
CA VAL A 57 2.80 -22.81 11.68
C VAL A 57 4.07 -22.67 10.82
N VAL A 58 4.01 -21.99 9.68
CA VAL A 58 5.19 -21.80 8.82
C VAL A 58 6.25 -20.96 9.53
N LEU A 59 5.86 -19.85 10.17
CA LEU A 59 6.80 -19.02 10.92
C LEU A 59 7.41 -19.75 12.12
N ALA A 60 6.59 -20.53 12.85
CA ALA A 60 7.09 -21.37 13.94
C ALA A 60 8.06 -22.44 13.45
N PHE A 61 7.77 -23.07 12.32
CA PHE A 61 8.69 -24.03 11.70
C PHE A 61 10.04 -23.40 11.38
N TYR A 62 10.07 -22.23 10.73
CA TYR A 62 11.32 -21.53 10.45
C TYR A 62 12.08 -21.16 11.72
N LYS A 63 11.38 -20.69 12.74
CA LYS A 63 12.01 -20.28 14.00
C LYS A 63 12.58 -21.47 14.78
N TYR A 64 11.82 -22.57 14.93
CA TYR A 64 12.16 -23.65 15.83
C TYR A 64 12.86 -24.82 15.15
N ALA A 65 12.57 -25.12 13.88
CA ALA A 65 13.19 -26.22 13.16
C ALA A 65 14.47 -25.83 12.43
N LEU A 66 14.53 -24.59 11.92
CA LEU A 66 15.68 -24.07 11.16
C LEU A 66 16.49 -23.03 11.94
N ASP A 67 16.09 -22.72 13.18
CA ASP A 67 16.69 -21.67 14.02
C ASP A 67 16.82 -20.32 13.28
N THR A 68 15.88 -20.04 12.41
CA THR A 68 15.91 -18.90 11.51
C THR A 68 14.71 -18.02 11.78
N GLY A 69 14.96 -16.77 12.21
CA GLY A 69 13.91 -15.75 12.35
C GLY A 69 13.55 -15.08 11.02
N MET A 70 12.41 -14.40 11.00
CA MET A 70 12.04 -13.57 9.87
C MET A 70 12.90 -12.31 9.84
N ASN A 71 13.70 -12.16 8.80
CA ASN A 71 14.53 -10.99 8.54
C ASN A 71 14.49 -10.66 7.03
N GLU A 72 15.21 -9.64 6.61
CA GLU A 72 15.25 -9.18 5.22
C GLU A 72 15.76 -10.25 4.22
N PHE A 73 16.58 -11.20 4.67
CA PHE A 73 17.11 -12.29 3.83
C PHE A 73 16.17 -13.50 3.78
N THR A 74 15.49 -13.80 4.86
CA THR A 74 14.60 -14.98 4.95
C THR A 74 13.17 -14.70 4.54
N ALA A 75 12.69 -13.45 4.67
CA ALA A 75 11.35 -13.06 4.28
C ALA A 75 11.01 -13.40 2.80
N PRO A 76 11.88 -13.17 1.81
CA PRO A 76 11.61 -13.54 0.42
C PRO A 76 11.42 -15.05 0.18
N VAL A 77 11.86 -15.89 1.08
CA VAL A 77 11.68 -17.35 1.02
C VAL A 77 10.45 -17.78 1.82
N ILE A 78 10.28 -17.23 3.02
CA ILE A 78 9.20 -17.60 3.93
C ILE A 78 7.83 -17.17 3.40
N LEU A 79 7.72 -15.93 2.93
CA LEU A 79 6.43 -15.37 2.46
C LEU A 79 5.83 -16.12 1.27
N PRO A 80 6.57 -16.48 0.22
CA PRO A 80 6.05 -17.33 -0.85
C PRO A 80 5.58 -18.71 -0.37
N LEU A 81 6.28 -19.32 0.61
CA LEU A 81 5.85 -20.60 1.17
C LEU A 81 4.55 -20.48 1.94
N VAL A 82 4.35 -19.41 2.72
CA VAL A 82 3.07 -19.10 3.37
C VAL A 82 1.96 -18.96 2.33
N LEU A 83 2.20 -18.19 1.26
CA LEU A 83 1.25 -18.00 0.17
C LEU A 83 0.89 -19.31 -0.53
N ILE A 84 1.87 -20.13 -0.87
CA ILE A 84 1.64 -21.44 -1.50
C ILE A 84 0.82 -22.33 -0.56
N ALA A 85 1.15 -22.37 0.73
CA ALA A 85 0.38 -23.15 1.70
C ALA A 85 -1.09 -22.66 1.82
N MET A 86 -1.31 -21.36 1.78
CA MET A 86 -2.65 -20.77 1.78
C MET A 86 -3.44 -21.14 0.51
N ILE A 87 -2.81 -21.06 -0.67
CA ILE A 87 -3.43 -21.42 -1.95
C ILE A 87 -3.76 -22.92 -1.97
N LEU A 88 -2.85 -23.77 -1.48
CA LEU A 88 -3.09 -25.21 -1.38
C LEU A 88 -4.27 -25.51 -0.44
N TYR A 89 -4.32 -24.85 0.71
CA TYR A 89 -5.45 -24.99 1.63
C TYR A 89 -6.77 -24.58 0.95
N ASP A 90 -6.81 -23.42 0.32
CA ASP A 90 -8.00 -22.90 -0.35
C ASP A 90 -8.49 -23.83 -1.46
N LYS A 91 -7.58 -24.36 -2.28
CA LYS A 91 -7.93 -25.21 -3.43
C LYS A 91 -8.17 -26.68 -3.11
N MET A 92 -7.58 -27.21 -2.04
CA MET A 92 -7.62 -28.62 -1.71
C MET A 92 -8.51 -28.94 -0.52
N VAL A 93 -8.60 -28.07 0.46
CA VAL A 93 -9.28 -28.32 1.75
C VAL A 93 -10.60 -27.58 1.84
N MET A 94 -10.66 -26.34 1.35
CA MET A 94 -11.93 -25.61 1.38
C MET A 94 -12.93 -26.20 0.38
N PRO A 95 -14.15 -26.50 0.83
CA PRO A 95 -15.22 -26.92 -0.07
C PRO A 95 -15.50 -25.82 -1.10
N LYS A 96 -15.74 -26.22 -2.35
CA LYS A 96 -16.05 -25.31 -3.47
C LYS A 96 -17.27 -24.42 -3.23
N GLU A 97 -18.05 -24.69 -2.21
CA GLU A 97 -19.27 -23.98 -1.80
C GLU A 97 -19.12 -23.26 -0.45
N ALA A 98 -17.89 -22.92 -0.04
CA ALA A 98 -17.69 -22.26 1.24
C ALA A 98 -18.38 -20.88 1.30
N PRO A 99 -19.03 -20.54 2.41
CA PRO A 99 -19.79 -19.28 2.55
C PRO A 99 -18.98 -18.00 2.30
N ALA A 100 -17.65 -18.06 2.47
CA ALA A 100 -16.77 -16.92 2.24
C ALA A 100 -16.62 -16.56 0.73
N LEU A 101 -16.61 -17.57 -0.16
CA LEU A 101 -16.70 -17.35 -1.61
C LEU A 101 -18.09 -16.82 -2.00
N ASN A 102 -19.14 -17.28 -1.31
CA ASN A 102 -20.50 -16.82 -1.54
C ASN A 102 -20.72 -15.36 -1.11
N ILE A 103 -19.96 -14.84 -0.16
CA ILE A 103 -20.05 -13.41 0.22
C ILE A 103 -19.55 -12.55 -0.93
N HIS A 104 -18.43 -12.90 -1.56
CA HIS A 104 -17.94 -12.17 -2.71
C HIS A 104 -18.90 -12.30 -3.90
N GLU A 105 -19.37 -13.49 -4.21
CA GLU A 105 -20.42 -13.70 -5.22
C GLU A 105 -21.74 -13.01 -4.88
N ALA A 106 -22.14 -12.99 -3.62
CA ALA A 106 -23.35 -12.30 -3.19
C ALA A 106 -23.22 -10.79 -3.30
N ILE A 107 -22.07 -10.23 -2.94
CA ILE A 107 -21.74 -8.79 -3.12
C ILE A 107 -21.70 -8.45 -4.61
N VAL A 108 -21.04 -9.26 -5.43
CA VAL A 108 -20.98 -9.08 -6.88
C VAL A 108 -22.37 -9.16 -7.48
N ARG A 109 -23.17 -10.21 -7.16
CA ARG A 109 -24.55 -10.33 -7.66
C ARG A 109 -25.49 -9.24 -7.16
N GLU A 110 -25.27 -8.70 -5.97
CA GLU A 110 -26.06 -7.58 -5.47
C GLU A 110 -25.69 -6.27 -6.17
N HIS A 111 -24.39 -6.08 -6.50
CA HIS A 111 -23.94 -4.97 -7.32
C HIS A 111 -24.37 -5.11 -8.79
N GLU A 112 -24.27 -6.31 -9.36
CA GLU A 112 -24.76 -6.59 -10.73
C GLU A 112 -26.26 -6.31 -10.89
N LYS A 113 -27.07 -6.59 -9.85
CA LYS A 113 -28.50 -6.24 -9.87
C LYS A 113 -28.76 -4.73 -9.78
N LYS A 114 -27.84 -3.97 -9.23
CA LYS A 114 -27.98 -2.51 -9.02
C LYS A 114 -27.29 -1.69 -10.10
N SER A 115 -26.31 -2.24 -10.82
CA SER A 115 -25.56 -1.51 -11.84
C SER A 115 -25.71 -2.15 -13.23
N PRO A 116 -26.35 -1.46 -14.18
CA PRO A 116 -26.48 -1.96 -15.55
C PRO A 116 -25.13 -2.08 -16.28
N PHE A 117 -24.06 -1.46 -15.79
CA PHE A 117 -22.73 -1.48 -16.40
C PHE A 117 -21.95 -2.78 -16.11
N LEU A 118 -22.27 -3.50 -15.01
CA LEU A 118 -21.60 -4.75 -14.64
C LEU A 118 -22.22 -6.00 -15.28
N GLN A 119 -23.34 -5.85 -16.00
CA GLN A 119 -24.03 -6.98 -16.64
C GLN A 119 -23.30 -7.59 -17.85
N THR A 120 -22.23 -6.96 -18.32
CA THR A 120 -21.46 -7.43 -19.49
C THR A 120 -20.33 -8.39 -19.13
N HIS A 121 -19.97 -8.52 -17.87
CA HIS A 121 -18.90 -9.41 -17.41
C HIS A 121 -19.50 -10.70 -16.85
N ASP A 122 -19.33 -11.79 -17.58
CA ASP A 122 -19.70 -13.14 -17.12
C ASP A 122 -18.68 -13.60 -16.05
N PRO A 123 -19.03 -13.62 -14.74
CA PRO A 123 -18.15 -14.13 -13.69
C PRO A 123 -17.84 -15.62 -13.86
N HIS A 124 -18.51 -16.30 -14.80
CA HIS A 124 -18.24 -17.67 -15.21
C HIS A 124 -17.32 -17.76 -16.43
N SER A 125 -16.61 -16.66 -16.79
CA SER A 125 -15.58 -16.71 -17.83
C SER A 125 -14.60 -17.87 -17.56
N SER A 126 -14.10 -18.47 -18.61
CA SER A 126 -13.23 -19.67 -18.59
C SER A 126 -12.02 -19.57 -17.66
N GLN A 127 -11.64 -18.37 -17.25
CA GLN A 127 -10.54 -18.09 -16.30
C GLN A 127 -10.82 -18.59 -14.88
N PHE A 128 -12.09 -18.56 -14.42
CA PHE A 128 -12.46 -19.06 -13.08
C PHE A 128 -12.58 -20.59 -13.01
N ARG A 129 -12.61 -21.28 -14.14
CA ARG A 129 -12.70 -22.75 -14.22
C ARG A 129 -11.37 -23.48 -14.37
N LEU A 130 -10.25 -22.76 -14.30
CA LEU A 130 -8.93 -23.37 -14.37
C LEU A 130 -8.72 -24.27 -13.16
N GLY A 131 -8.47 -25.56 -13.40
CA GLY A 131 -7.97 -26.45 -12.34
C GLY A 131 -6.69 -25.91 -11.72
N PHE A 132 -6.30 -26.44 -10.55
CA PHE A 132 -5.14 -25.98 -9.79
C PHE A 132 -3.88 -25.76 -10.65
N SER A 133 -3.52 -26.71 -11.54
CA SER A 133 -2.36 -26.58 -12.41
C SER A 133 -2.50 -25.44 -13.44
N GLY A 134 -3.70 -25.22 -13.95
CA GLY A 134 -3.99 -24.13 -14.88
C GLY A 134 -3.93 -22.76 -14.18
N ALA A 135 -4.52 -22.65 -13.02
CA ALA A 135 -4.47 -21.44 -12.20
C ALA A 135 -3.03 -21.09 -11.75
N LEU A 136 -2.26 -22.09 -11.35
CA LEU A 136 -0.85 -21.91 -10.98
C LEU A 136 0.00 -21.47 -12.17
N ARG A 137 -0.19 -22.10 -13.34
CA ARG A 137 0.54 -21.74 -14.57
C ARG A 137 0.18 -20.33 -15.03
N PHE A 138 -1.09 -19.95 -14.97
CA PHE A 138 -1.55 -18.60 -15.31
C PHE A 138 -0.93 -17.55 -14.36
N ALA A 139 -1.10 -17.74 -13.06
CA ALA A 139 -0.53 -16.84 -12.05
C ALA A 139 1.00 -16.74 -12.16
N THR A 140 1.70 -17.84 -12.38
CA THR A 140 3.16 -17.85 -12.57
C THR A 140 3.56 -17.07 -13.82
N SER A 141 2.88 -17.30 -14.95
CA SER A 141 3.19 -16.62 -16.22
C SER A 141 2.99 -15.11 -16.12
N GLU A 142 1.90 -14.69 -15.50
CA GLU A 142 1.59 -13.28 -15.27
C GLU A 142 2.60 -12.63 -14.31
N THR A 143 2.87 -13.28 -13.19
CA THR A 143 3.81 -12.79 -12.16
C THR A 143 5.23 -12.69 -12.70
N VAL A 144 5.70 -13.64 -13.51
CA VAL A 144 7.04 -13.61 -14.13
C VAL A 144 7.22 -12.40 -15.03
N GLY A 145 6.20 -12.03 -15.80
CA GLY A 145 6.23 -10.82 -16.63
C GLY A 145 6.40 -9.55 -15.79
N HIS A 146 5.63 -9.41 -14.71
CA HIS A 146 5.70 -8.26 -13.81
C HIS A 146 7.03 -8.20 -13.05
N ILE A 147 7.50 -9.33 -12.51
CA ILE A 147 8.80 -9.41 -11.82
C ILE A 147 9.94 -9.06 -12.79
N GLY A 148 9.91 -9.59 -14.00
CA GLY A 148 10.91 -9.28 -15.03
C GLY A 148 10.98 -7.78 -15.35
N ALA A 149 9.85 -7.13 -15.53
CA ALA A 149 9.76 -5.70 -15.74
C ALA A 149 10.32 -4.90 -14.55
N LEU A 150 9.96 -5.27 -13.32
CA LEU A 150 10.47 -4.63 -12.11
C LEU A 150 11.98 -4.78 -11.95
N ILE A 151 12.56 -5.95 -12.24
CA ILE A 151 14.02 -6.18 -12.18
C ILE A 151 14.75 -5.28 -13.18
N ILE A 152 14.25 -5.15 -14.41
CA ILE A 152 14.83 -4.26 -15.41
C ILE A 152 14.75 -2.81 -14.94
N LEU A 153 13.60 -2.40 -14.42
CA LEU A 153 13.39 -1.05 -13.88
C LEU A 153 14.35 -0.75 -12.73
N MET A 154 14.53 -1.68 -11.79
CA MET A 154 15.52 -1.58 -10.71
C MET A 154 16.94 -1.41 -11.24
N ALA A 155 17.35 -2.22 -12.21
CA ALA A 155 18.69 -2.14 -12.78
C ALA A 155 18.95 -0.78 -13.47
N LEU A 156 17.97 -0.27 -14.22
CA LEU A 156 18.04 1.04 -14.84
C LEU A 156 18.07 2.16 -13.80
N SER A 157 17.21 2.09 -12.79
CA SER A 157 17.16 3.09 -11.69
C SER A 157 18.45 3.12 -10.89
N ALA A 158 19.02 1.96 -10.55
CA ALA A 158 20.31 1.86 -9.87
C ALA A 158 21.45 2.48 -10.73
N SER A 159 21.41 2.26 -12.04
CA SER A 159 22.38 2.84 -12.97
C SER A 159 22.29 4.38 -13.03
N VAL A 160 21.06 4.91 -13.10
CA VAL A 160 20.81 6.36 -13.07
C VAL A 160 21.20 6.96 -11.73
N GLY A 161 20.85 6.31 -10.61
CA GLY A 161 21.25 6.73 -9.27
C GLY A 161 22.77 6.81 -9.12
N GLY A 162 23.50 5.80 -9.59
CA GLY A 162 24.96 5.81 -9.59
C GLY A 162 25.60 6.89 -10.50
N LEU A 163 24.92 7.26 -11.60
CA LEU A 163 25.35 8.40 -12.42
C LEU A 163 25.18 9.73 -11.70
N ILE A 164 24.04 9.93 -11.04
CA ILE A 164 23.73 11.15 -10.28
C ILE A 164 24.71 11.31 -9.12
N GLU A 165 24.99 10.22 -8.38
CA GLU A 165 25.99 10.22 -7.30
C GLU A 165 27.38 10.66 -7.78
N ARG A 166 27.82 10.17 -8.94
CA ARG A 166 29.12 10.50 -9.51
C ARG A 166 29.18 11.87 -10.20
N SER A 167 28.03 12.45 -10.54
CA SER A 167 27.96 13.73 -11.26
C SER A 167 28.09 14.96 -10.36
N GLU A 168 28.28 14.76 -9.03
CA GLU A 168 28.41 15.82 -8.04
C GLU A 168 27.21 16.80 -8.03
N VAL A 169 26.06 16.40 -8.62
CA VAL A 169 24.84 17.22 -8.63
C VAL A 169 24.37 17.52 -7.20
N VAL A 170 24.76 16.68 -6.24
CA VAL A 170 24.51 16.89 -4.82
C VAL A 170 25.10 18.22 -4.33
N GLU A 171 26.25 18.63 -4.87
CA GLU A 171 26.89 19.89 -4.49
C GLU A 171 26.12 21.14 -4.96
N LEU A 172 25.20 20.96 -5.92
CA LEU A 172 24.29 22.03 -6.35
C LEU A 172 23.11 22.23 -5.39
N LEU A 173 22.87 21.28 -4.49
CA LEU A 173 21.82 21.42 -3.49
C LEU A 173 22.29 22.35 -2.37
N PRO A 174 21.46 23.31 -1.93
CA PRO A 174 21.83 24.19 -0.85
C PRO A 174 22.00 23.39 0.44
N THR A 175 23.18 23.43 1.03
CA THR A 175 23.50 22.73 2.29
C THR A 175 22.76 23.32 3.49
N HIS A 176 22.39 24.60 3.42
CA HIS A 176 21.63 25.28 4.47
C HIS A 176 20.32 25.85 3.93
N LEU A 177 19.21 25.33 4.41
CA LEU A 177 17.85 25.70 4.00
C LEU A 177 17.18 26.71 4.95
N GLY A 178 17.98 27.37 5.82
CA GLY A 178 17.47 28.35 6.79
C GLY A 178 16.95 27.72 8.08
N SER A 179 15.68 27.92 8.42
CA SER A 179 15.11 27.30 9.64
C SER A 179 14.75 25.83 9.41
N ILE A 180 14.79 25.02 10.49
CA ILE A 180 14.43 23.60 10.42
C ILE A 180 13.02 23.36 9.85
N TYR A 181 12.09 24.28 10.08
CA TYR A 181 10.72 24.18 9.55
C TYR A 181 10.71 24.31 8.02
N ILE A 182 11.51 25.23 7.46
CA ILE A 182 11.63 25.42 6.02
C ILE A 182 12.38 24.23 5.41
N SER A 183 13.45 23.77 6.05
CA SER A 183 14.21 22.59 5.61
C SER A 183 13.30 21.36 5.49
N LEU A 184 12.48 21.10 6.50
CA LEU A 184 11.53 19.98 6.49
C LEU A 184 10.48 20.12 5.40
N ALA A 185 9.92 21.33 5.19
CA ALA A 185 8.93 21.57 4.15
C ALA A 185 9.54 21.34 2.75
N CYS A 186 10.71 21.91 2.49
CA CYS A 186 11.42 21.77 1.21
C CYS A 186 11.78 20.31 0.93
N ILE A 187 12.32 19.60 1.93
CA ILE A 187 12.68 18.19 1.82
C ILE A 187 11.44 17.33 1.58
N ALA A 188 10.35 17.51 2.36
CA ALA A 188 9.13 16.75 2.17
C ALA A 188 8.51 16.96 0.79
N LEU A 189 8.50 18.20 0.29
CA LEU A 189 8.02 18.53 -1.05
C LEU A 189 8.88 17.88 -2.13
N LEU A 190 10.21 17.99 -2.02
CA LEU A 190 11.15 17.39 -2.96
C LEU A 190 11.01 15.87 -3.02
N LEU A 191 10.90 15.23 -1.85
CA LEU A 191 10.69 13.79 -1.74
C LEU A 191 9.36 13.37 -2.37
N ALA A 192 8.29 14.14 -2.17
CA ALA A 192 7.00 13.87 -2.82
C ALA A 192 7.11 13.95 -4.35
N ILE A 193 7.80 14.96 -4.89
CA ILE A 193 8.04 15.11 -6.33
C ILE A 193 8.85 13.93 -6.88
N ILE A 194 9.89 13.51 -6.18
CA ILE A 194 10.68 12.32 -6.55
C ILE A 194 9.78 11.08 -6.58
N GLY A 195 8.96 10.85 -5.55
CA GLY A 195 8.01 9.75 -5.50
C GLY A 195 6.98 9.78 -6.63
N MET A 196 6.57 10.96 -7.10
CA MET A 196 5.65 11.09 -8.25
C MET A 196 6.27 10.66 -9.58
N CYS A 197 7.60 10.74 -9.71
CA CYS A 197 8.31 10.61 -10.99
C CYS A 197 9.15 9.33 -11.10
N THR A 198 9.44 8.66 -9.99
CA THR A 198 10.39 7.54 -9.91
C THR A 198 9.77 6.29 -9.33
N ASP A 199 10.42 5.15 -9.57
CA ASP A 199 10.08 3.89 -8.90
C ASP A 199 10.65 3.83 -7.47
N PRO A 200 10.09 2.97 -6.58
CA PRO A 200 10.51 2.92 -5.18
C PRO A 200 12.00 2.62 -4.96
N PHE A 201 12.59 1.76 -5.79
CA PHE A 201 13.98 1.34 -5.60
C PHE A 201 14.96 2.43 -6.01
N GLY A 202 14.78 2.99 -7.21
CA GLY A 202 15.59 4.09 -7.70
C GLY A 202 15.46 5.33 -6.83
N ALA A 203 14.24 5.63 -6.38
CA ALA A 203 13.99 6.75 -5.48
C ALA A 203 14.76 6.64 -4.16
N VAL A 204 14.77 5.47 -3.52
CA VAL A 204 15.48 5.26 -2.25
C VAL A 204 16.99 5.41 -2.44
N ILE A 205 17.56 4.83 -3.49
CA ILE A 205 19.00 4.95 -3.80
C ILE A 205 19.37 6.41 -4.05
N LEU A 206 18.61 7.09 -4.89
CA LEU A 206 18.82 8.50 -5.21
C LEU A 206 18.78 9.37 -3.95
N VAL A 207 17.74 9.21 -3.12
CA VAL A 207 17.53 10.01 -1.91
C VAL A 207 18.61 9.72 -0.86
N ALA A 208 19.01 8.46 -0.70
CA ALA A 208 20.09 8.07 0.22
C ALA A 208 21.43 8.74 -0.15
N ALA A 209 21.73 8.81 -1.45
CA ALA A 209 22.97 9.38 -1.94
C ALA A 209 22.97 10.93 -1.98
N THR A 210 21.78 11.56 -2.13
CA THR A 210 21.71 13.01 -2.41
C THR A 210 21.06 13.82 -1.29
N ILE A 211 19.85 13.49 -0.88
CA ILE A 211 19.03 14.32 0.03
C ILE A 211 19.30 13.98 1.49
N ALA A 212 19.59 12.71 1.81
CA ALA A 212 19.83 12.30 3.18
C ALA A 212 21.02 13.04 3.83
N PRO A 213 22.20 13.22 3.18
CA PRO A 213 23.29 14.03 3.72
C PRO A 213 22.85 15.45 4.04
N VAL A 214 22.19 16.12 3.09
CA VAL A 214 21.69 17.50 3.26
C VAL A 214 20.70 17.59 4.43
N ALA A 215 19.81 16.61 4.58
CA ALA A 215 18.86 16.58 5.69
C ALA A 215 19.59 16.46 7.05
N TYR A 216 20.60 15.62 7.14
CA TYR A 216 21.39 15.41 8.36
C TYR A 216 22.21 16.64 8.72
N GLU A 217 22.81 17.33 7.75
CA GLU A 217 23.52 18.61 7.95
C GLU A 217 22.59 19.73 8.46
N ASN A 218 21.31 19.70 8.06
CA ASN A 218 20.28 20.60 8.58
C ASN A 218 19.71 20.20 9.94
N GLY A 219 20.30 19.20 10.61
CA GLY A 219 19.93 18.77 11.96
C GLY A 219 18.68 17.89 12.02
N ILE A 220 18.24 17.32 10.91
CA ILE A 220 17.13 16.39 10.87
C ILE A 220 17.64 15.01 11.30
N HIS A 221 17.01 14.43 12.33
CA HIS A 221 17.39 13.12 12.82
C HIS A 221 17.16 12.02 11.75
N PRO A 222 18.09 11.07 11.54
CA PRO A 222 17.99 10.07 10.49
C PRO A 222 16.65 9.29 10.48
N ILE A 223 16.19 8.84 11.65
CA ILE A 223 14.91 8.13 11.75
C ILE A 223 13.74 9.02 11.30
N HIS A 224 13.72 10.28 11.71
CA HIS A 224 12.67 11.23 11.31
C HIS A 224 12.71 11.46 9.80
N PHE A 225 13.88 11.65 9.23
CA PHE A 225 14.06 11.79 7.78
C PHE A 225 13.47 10.60 7.01
N TRP A 226 13.83 9.37 7.41
CA TRP A 226 13.33 8.17 6.73
C TRP A 226 11.84 7.93 6.93
N MET A 227 11.25 8.40 8.02
CA MET A 227 9.79 8.38 8.18
C MET A 227 9.11 9.37 7.22
N ILE A 228 9.71 10.54 7.00
CA ILE A 228 9.22 11.50 5.99
C ILE A 228 9.35 10.89 4.59
N VAL A 229 10.48 10.27 4.25
CA VAL A 229 10.69 9.57 2.96
C VAL A 229 9.60 8.55 2.71
N LEU A 230 9.32 7.69 3.70
CA LEU A 230 8.29 6.66 3.60
C LEU A 230 6.93 7.24 3.20
N VAL A 231 6.46 8.26 3.90
CA VAL A 231 5.14 8.85 3.65
C VAL A 231 5.12 9.72 2.40
N ALA A 232 6.21 10.45 2.13
CA ALA A 232 6.32 11.29 0.94
C ALA A 232 6.30 10.46 -0.35
N PHE A 233 6.95 9.30 -0.35
CA PHE A 233 6.94 8.40 -1.49
C PHE A 233 5.56 7.77 -1.70
N GLU A 234 4.92 7.29 -0.63
CA GLU A 234 3.56 6.77 -0.72
C GLU A 234 2.57 7.83 -1.23
N PHE A 235 2.71 9.07 -0.77
CA PHE A 235 1.95 10.20 -1.31
C PHE A 235 2.23 10.43 -2.79
N GLY A 236 3.52 10.35 -3.21
CA GLY A 236 3.93 10.44 -4.61
C GLY A 236 3.31 9.34 -5.47
N TYR A 237 3.31 8.09 -4.99
CA TYR A 237 2.80 6.93 -5.74
C TYR A 237 1.28 6.92 -5.97
N VAL A 238 0.52 7.68 -5.21
CA VAL A 238 -0.92 7.87 -5.47
C VAL A 238 -1.23 9.14 -6.24
N THR A 239 -0.23 10.02 -6.43
CA THR A 239 -0.41 11.33 -7.05
C THR A 239 0.06 11.33 -8.51
N PRO A 240 -0.69 11.96 -9.46
CA PRO A 240 -0.19 12.16 -10.82
C PRO A 240 1.17 12.90 -10.83
N PRO A 241 2.07 12.67 -11.82
CA PRO A 241 1.75 12.17 -13.16
C PRO A 241 1.74 10.64 -13.32
N VAL A 242 2.53 9.89 -12.56
CA VAL A 242 2.63 8.42 -12.75
C VAL A 242 1.55 7.67 -11.97
N ALA A 243 1.32 8.07 -10.72
CA ALA A 243 0.33 7.45 -9.82
C ALA A 243 0.47 5.91 -9.80
N LEU A 244 1.66 5.40 -9.49
CA LEU A 244 2.05 4.00 -9.60
C LEU A 244 1.05 3.04 -8.92
N ASN A 245 0.54 3.40 -7.73
CA ASN A 245 -0.41 2.57 -7.00
C ASN A 245 -1.75 2.43 -7.72
N HIS A 246 -2.20 3.48 -8.41
CA HIS A 246 -3.42 3.41 -9.24
C HIS A 246 -3.18 2.55 -10.49
N LEU A 247 -2.00 2.62 -11.08
CA LEU A 247 -1.63 1.77 -12.20
C LEU A 247 -1.60 0.28 -11.79
N LEU A 248 -0.96 -0.04 -10.67
CA LEU A 248 -0.91 -1.40 -10.13
C LEU A 248 -2.32 -1.92 -9.76
N THR A 249 -3.16 -1.06 -9.21
CA THR A 249 -4.57 -1.41 -8.92
C THR A 249 -5.32 -1.76 -10.20
N ARG A 250 -5.17 -0.98 -11.27
CA ARG A 250 -5.78 -1.28 -12.58
C ARG A 250 -5.29 -2.60 -13.15
N LEU A 251 -4.00 -2.88 -13.05
CA LEU A 251 -3.42 -4.16 -13.50
C LEU A 251 -3.97 -5.36 -12.70
N SER A 252 -4.24 -5.19 -11.41
CA SER A 252 -4.70 -6.26 -10.53
C SER A 252 -6.21 -6.49 -10.61
N VAL A 253 -7.00 -5.43 -10.71
CA VAL A 253 -8.48 -5.50 -10.73
C VAL A 253 -9.01 -5.71 -12.14
N GLY A 254 -8.36 -5.13 -13.13
CA GLY A 254 -8.79 -5.08 -14.51
C GLY A 254 -9.21 -3.67 -14.93
N ASP A 255 -8.92 -3.33 -16.18
CA ASP A 255 -9.24 -2.01 -16.73
C ASP A 255 -10.75 -1.80 -16.88
N ASP A 256 -11.48 -2.84 -17.25
CA ASP A 256 -12.92 -2.76 -17.48
C ASP A 256 -13.68 -2.49 -16.18
N GLU A 257 -13.31 -3.16 -15.09
CA GLU A 257 -13.91 -2.97 -13.77
C GLU A 257 -13.63 -1.57 -13.22
N VAL A 258 -12.40 -1.10 -13.37
CA VAL A 258 -12.03 0.26 -12.91
C VAL A 258 -12.77 1.33 -13.73
N ASN A 259 -12.86 1.15 -15.06
CA ASN A 259 -13.57 2.10 -15.92
C ASN A 259 -15.08 2.10 -15.63
N ALA A 260 -15.68 0.93 -15.35
CA ALA A 260 -17.08 0.81 -14.98
C ALA A 260 -17.35 1.52 -13.64
N ALA A 261 -16.51 1.33 -12.63
CA ALA A 261 -16.62 2.00 -11.35
C ALA A 261 -16.48 3.54 -11.48
N ASP A 262 -15.54 4.02 -12.29
CA ASP A 262 -15.36 5.45 -12.56
C ASP A 262 -16.57 6.05 -13.32
N ALA A 263 -17.18 5.30 -14.23
CA ALA A 263 -18.37 5.73 -14.95
C ALA A 263 -19.59 5.81 -14.02
N GLU A 264 -19.80 4.78 -13.18
CA GLU A 264 -20.85 4.74 -12.19
C GLU A 264 -20.74 5.91 -11.19
N ALA A 265 -19.54 6.19 -10.68
CA ALA A 265 -19.30 7.31 -9.78
C ALA A 265 -19.63 8.67 -10.43
N LYS A 266 -19.29 8.84 -11.71
CA LYS A 266 -19.60 10.08 -12.46
C LYS A 266 -21.09 10.28 -12.72
N GLU A 267 -21.83 9.20 -12.90
CA GLU A 267 -23.27 9.21 -13.13
C GLU A 267 -24.05 9.42 -11.83
N LYS A 268 -23.67 8.68 -10.77
CA LYS A 268 -24.36 8.67 -9.49
C LYS A 268 -24.17 9.96 -8.70
N TYR A 269 -22.95 10.54 -8.73
CA TYR A 269 -22.58 11.64 -7.87
C TYR A 269 -22.44 12.98 -8.60
N THR A 270 -23.10 14.02 -8.07
CA THR A 270 -22.95 15.41 -8.53
C THR A 270 -21.77 16.12 -7.85
N SER A 271 -21.41 15.74 -6.62
CA SER A 271 -20.30 16.33 -5.88
C SER A 271 -18.97 15.94 -6.53
N PHE A 272 -18.05 16.92 -6.65
CA PHE A 272 -16.70 16.70 -7.18
C PHE A 272 -15.93 15.66 -6.36
N TYR A 273 -16.03 15.71 -5.01
CA TYR A 273 -15.33 14.79 -4.14
C TYR A 273 -15.75 13.33 -4.42
N TYR A 274 -17.04 13.00 -4.34
CA TYR A 274 -17.52 11.62 -4.52
C TYR A 274 -17.31 11.10 -5.94
N ARG A 275 -17.34 12.00 -6.93
CA ARG A 275 -17.02 11.63 -8.33
C ARG A 275 -15.58 11.19 -8.52
N TYR A 276 -14.64 11.73 -7.74
CA TYR A 276 -13.22 11.48 -7.81
C TYR A 276 -12.66 10.91 -6.49
N GLU A 277 -13.49 10.33 -5.63
CA GLU A 277 -13.14 9.83 -4.31
C GLU A 277 -11.95 8.86 -4.36
N ARG A 278 -11.92 7.96 -5.35
CA ARG A 278 -10.83 7.01 -5.55
C ARG A 278 -9.44 7.69 -5.64
N TRP A 279 -9.39 8.89 -6.19
CA TRP A 279 -8.16 9.67 -6.30
C TRP A 279 -7.95 10.58 -5.09
N LEU A 280 -9.01 11.26 -4.67
CA LEU A 280 -8.92 12.32 -3.66
C LEU A 280 -8.73 11.76 -2.25
N LEU A 281 -9.39 10.65 -1.91
CA LEU A 281 -9.29 10.09 -0.57
C LEU A 281 -7.87 9.67 -0.21
N PRO A 282 -7.14 8.87 -1.01
CA PRO A 282 -5.75 8.53 -0.72
C PRO A 282 -4.82 9.76 -0.66
N ILE A 283 -5.02 10.71 -1.56
CA ILE A 283 -4.23 11.96 -1.60
C ILE A 283 -4.45 12.76 -0.30
N ILE A 284 -5.68 12.96 0.13
CA ILE A 284 -5.99 13.70 1.37
C ILE A 284 -5.40 13.02 2.60
N VAL A 285 -5.56 11.70 2.69
CA VAL A 285 -5.05 10.90 3.82
C VAL A 285 -3.53 10.96 3.87
N LEU A 286 -2.84 10.68 2.77
CA LEU A 286 -1.38 10.64 2.74
C LEU A 286 -0.75 12.03 2.85
N PHE A 287 -1.38 13.06 2.27
CA PHE A 287 -0.93 14.44 2.49
C PHE A 287 -1.04 14.85 3.95
N SER A 288 -2.17 14.55 4.60
CA SER A 288 -2.36 14.83 6.02
C SER A 288 -1.35 14.06 6.89
N SER A 289 -1.09 12.79 6.55
CA SER A 289 -0.07 11.97 7.22
C SER A 289 1.32 12.55 7.03
N LEU A 290 1.66 13.00 5.82
CA LEU A 290 2.94 13.62 5.52
C LEU A 290 3.16 14.88 6.35
N VAL A 291 2.18 15.76 6.43
CA VAL A 291 2.26 16.97 7.24
C VAL A 291 2.46 16.62 8.73
N LEU A 292 1.70 15.68 9.24
CA LEU A 292 1.82 15.26 10.65
C LEU A 292 3.16 14.60 10.94
N VAL A 293 3.62 13.66 10.11
CA VAL A 293 4.93 13.00 10.30
C VAL A 293 6.07 14.01 10.21
N THR A 294 5.97 14.99 9.32
CA THR A 294 6.99 16.02 9.16
C THR A 294 7.10 16.93 10.37
N TYR A 295 5.98 17.34 10.97
CA TYR A 295 6.00 18.39 12.00
C TYR A 295 5.68 17.91 13.41
N ALA A 296 5.00 16.76 13.59
CA ALA A 296 4.65 16.27 14.92
C ALA A 296 5.85 16.08 15.87
N PRO A 297 7.01 15.54 15.43
CA PRO A 297 8.17 15.42 16.31
C PRO A 297 8.67 16.78 16.85
N LEU A 298 8.62 17.83 16.03
CA LEU A 298 9.00 19.18 16.48
C LEU A 298 8.00 19.76 17.48
N ILE A 299 6.71 19.54 17.26
CA ILE A 299 5.65 19.96 18.16
C ILE A 299 5.78 19.22 19.49
N LEU A 300 5.97 17.88 19.46
CA LEU A 300 6.16 17.08 20.68
C LEU A 300 7.40 17.49 21.46
N LYS A 301 8.48 17.88 20.76
CA LYS A 301 9.69 18.42 21.40
C LYS A 301 9.42 19.75 22.12
N LEU A 302 8.60 20.64 21.54
CA LEU A 302 8.16 21.89 22.17
C LEU A 302 7.40 21.64 23.50
N PHE A 303 6.64 20.55 23.58
CA PHE A 303 5.92 20.15 24.78
C PHE A 303 6.75 19.29 25.75
N GLY A 304 8.03 19.02 25.45
CA GLY A 304 8.92 18.19 26.27
C GLY A 304 8.60 16.70 26.27
N TRP A 305 7.78 16.23 25.33
CA TRP A 305 7.37 14.83 25.19
C TRP A 305 8.32 14.02 24.30
N TYR A 306 9.22 14.69 23.61
CA TYR A 306 10.24 14.09 22.77
C TYR A 306 11.61 14.73 23.07
N LYS A 307 12.65 13.91 23.30
CA LYS A 307 14.03 14.36 23.55
C LYS A 307 14.84 14.46 22.28
#